data_a839642cfdadbdf67a725dd6c76081d8
#
_entry.id   a839642cfdadbdf67a725dd6c76081d8
#
_cell.length_a   1.000
_cell.length_b   1.000
_cell.length_c   1.000
_cell.angle_alpha   90.00
_cell.angle_beta   90.00
_cell.angle_gamma   90.00
#
_symmetry.space_group_name_H-M   'P 1'
#
loop_
_entity.id
_entity.type
_entity.pdbx_description
1 polymer ?
#
loop_
_entity_poly.entity_id
_entity_poly.type
_entity_poly.pdbx_seq_one_letter_code
_entity_poly.pdbx_strand_id
1 'polypeptide(L)'
;MLKWLRRAPTAAPAATRGSIEIHRPWARRSLEAPDQAGGFFVITNTGAEPDRLTGANSPAAEKVEIHAIKVTGGDIGMRARAEGLAVPAGVTLTLQPRGYHLLLLGLRTAPLPGASLPVTLILERAGSIDLELLVEAPGPIGKEVLVEERQRG
;
A
#
# COMPACT_ATOMS: atom_id res chain seq x y z
N MET A 1 4.21 27.12 21.35
CA MET A 1 4.23 26.75 21.09
C MET A 1 4.17 25.87 21.03
N LEU A 2 3.94 25.54 20.97
CA LEU A 2 3.74 24.66 20.96
C LEU A 2 3.11 24.10 20.21
N LYS A 3 2.48 24.44 19.67
CA LYS A 3 1.80 24.05 19.03
C LYS A 3 2.24 23.35 18.07
N TRP A 4 2.81 23.41 17.54
CA TRP A 4 3.26 22.79 16.59
C TRP A 4 3.80 21.62 16.92
N LEU A 5 4.02 21.50 17.86
CA LEU A 5 4.58 20.47 18.19
C LEU A 5 3.84 19.36 17.95
N ARG A 6 2.93 19.50 17.93
CA ARG A 6 2.28 18.54 17.85
C ARG A 6 1.99 18.10 16.67
N ARG A 7 2.18 18.57 15.84
CA ARG A 7 1.91 18.25 14.78
C ARG A 7 2.54 17.41 14.21
N ALA A 8 2.92 17.26 14.48
CA ALA A 8 3.28 16.66 13.95
C ALA A 8 3.45 15.66 13.81
N PRO A 9 3.16 15.57 14.02
CA PRO A 9 3.58 14.63 13.95
C PRO A 9 4.11 14.27 13.05
N THR A 10 4.24 14.92 12.98
CA THR A 10 4.69 14.68 12.02
C THR A 10 5.85 14.01 11.98
N ALA A 11 5.77 12.85 11.96
CA ALA A 11 6.88 11.98 11.90
C ALA A 11 7.60 12.13 10.61
N ALA A 12 8.86 11.87 10.61
CA ALA A 12 9.63 11.80 9.39
C ALA A 12 9.08 10.68 8.52
N PRO A 13 9.20 10.80 7.20
CA PRO A 13 8.77 9.72 6.32
C PRO A 13 9.61 8.47 6.54
N ALA A 14 8.99 7.32 6.32
CA ALA A 14 9.69 6.06 6.41
C ALA A 14 10.71 5.93 5.28
N ALA A 15 10.43 6.53 4.12
CA ALA A 15 11.35 6.54 2.98
C ALA A 15 11.06 7.73 2.11
N THR A 16 12.08 8.22 1.42
CA THR A 16 11.92 9.33 0.47
C THR A 16 12.77 9.07 -0.74
N ARG A 17 12.35 9.62 -1.87
CA ARG A 17 13.15 9.69 -3.06
C ARG A 17 12.67 10.85 -3.89
N GLY A 18 13.57 11.82 -4.13
CA GLY A 18 13.17 13.04 -4.82
C GLY A 18 12.05 13.72 -4.05
N SER A 19 10.94 13.97 -4.70
CA SER A 19 9.80 14.62 -4.09
C SER A 19 8.80 13.65 -3.50
N ILE A 20 9.09 12.37 -3.52
CA ILE A 20 8.15 11.35 -3.05
C ILE A 20 8.48 10.99 -1.60
N GLU A 21 7.47 10.99 -0.76
CA GLU A 21 7.58 10.58 0.64
C GLU A 21 6.63 9.44 0.91
N ILE A 22 7.10 8.44 1.62
CA ILE A 22 6.29 7.29 2.02
C ILE A 22 6.18 7.28 3.53
N HIS A 23 4.95 7.15 4.03
CA HIS A 23 4.68 7.13 5.46
C HIS A 23 3.91 5.87 5.82
N ARG A 24 4.16 5.36 7.01
CA ARG A 24 3.39 4.29 7.63
C ARG A 24 3.23 3.05 6.75
N PRO A 25 4.33 2.48 6.28
CA PRO A 25 4.24 1.25 5.49
C PRO A 25 3.92 0.06 6.40
N TRP A 26 2.91 -0.72 6.02
CA TRP A 26 2.53 -1.89 6.77
C TRP A 26 1.91 -2.92 5.85
N ALA A 27 1.76 -4.14 6.36
CA ALA A 27 1.24 -5.25 5.57
C ALA A 27 0.48 -6.17 6.49
N ARG A 28 -0.41 -6.99 5.90
CA ARG A 28 -1.00 -8.10 6.65
C ARG A 28 -1.31 -9.24 5.70
N ARG A 29 -1.17 -10.45 6.22
CA ARG A 29 -1.47 -11.64 5.46
C ARG A 29 -2.97 -11.78 5.27
N SER A 30 -3.37 -12.26 4.10
CA SER A 30 -4.76 -12.50 3.81
C SER A 30 -5.30 -13.64 4.68
N LEU A 31 -6.53 -13.50 5.16
CA LEU A 31 -7.19 -14.57 5.87
C LEU A 31 -7.56 -15.71 4.94
N GLU A 32 -7.89 -15.40 3.70
CA GLU A 32 -8.38 -16.42 2.75
C GLU A 32 -7.27 -17.12 2.01
N ALA A 33 -6.18 -16.41 1.75
CA ALA A 33 -5.09 -16.95 0.96
C ALA A 33 -3.77 -16.75 1.72
N PRO A 34 -3.30 -17.80 2.43
CA PRO A 34 -2.12 -17.63 3.31
C PRO A 34 -0.85 -17.25 2.59
N ASP A 35 -0.75 -17.49 1.28
CA ASP A 35 0.41 -17.10 0.50
C ASP A 35 0.27 -15.72 -0.13
N GLN A 36 -0.69 -14.93 0.35
CA GLN A 36 -0.89 -13.57 -0.13
C GLN A 36 -0.90 -12.59 1.02
N ALA A 37 -0.48 -11.36 0.74
CA ALA A 37 -0.52 -10.29 1.72
C ALA A 37 -0.85 -8.98 1.02
N GLY A 38 -1.53 -8.09 1.74
CA GLY A 38 -1.74 -6.74 1.27
C GLY A 38 -0.65 -5.83 1.81
N GLY A 39 -0.26 -4.85 1.01
CA GLY A 39 0.70 -3.84 1.42
C GLY A 39 0.06 -2.46 1.35
N PHE A 40 0.32 -1.65 2.36
CA PHE A 40 -0.35 -0.38 2.53
C PHE A 40 0.64 0.69 2.98
N PHE A 41 0.40 1.91 2.55
CA PHE A 41 1.24 3.05 2.95
C PHE A 41 0.58 4.34 2.49
N VAL A 42 1.12 5.44 2.94
CA VAL A 42 0.72 6.76 2.49
C VAL A 42 1.83 7.28 1.60
N ILE A 43 1.49 7.74 0.42
CA ILE A 43 2.46 8.29 -0.52
C ILE A 43 2.09 9.74 -0.84
N THR A 44 3.07 10.63 -0.70
CA THR A 44 2.88 12.05 -0.95
C THR A 44 3.89 12.51 -1.99
N ASN A 45 3.41 13.25 -2.98
CA ASN A 45 4.26 13.91 -3.93
C ASN A 45 4.37 15.38 -3.51
N THR A 46 5.51 15.74 -2.95
CA THR A 46 5.70 17.12 -2.44
C THR A 46 6.20 18.08 -3.51
N GLY A 47 6.40 17.61 -4.72
CA GLY A 47 6.99 18.39 -5.78
C GLY A 47 5.98 19.05 -6.69
N ALA A 48 6.48 19.69 -7.73
CA ALA A 48 5.66 20.39 -8.70
C ALA A 48 5.36 19.55 -9.94
N GLU A 49 5.97 18.37 -10.06
CA GLU A 49 5.77 17.50 -11.21
C GLU A 49 4.98 16.27 -10.82
N PRO A 50 4.07 15.82 -11.68
CA PRO A 50 3.34 14.57 -11.37
C PRO A 50 4.27 13.38 -11.46
N ASP A 51 3.90 12.32 -10.75
CA ASP A 51 4.62 11.05 -10.82
C ASP A 51 3.59 9.93 -10.94
N ARG A 52 4.06 8.71 -11.07
CA ARG A 52 3.19 7.55 -11.18
C ARG A 52 3.88 6.35 -10.54
N LEU A 53 3.14 5.67 -9.67
CA LEU A 53 3.60 4.40 -9.12
C LEU A 53 3.29 3.34 -10.18
N THR A 54 4.32 2.85 -10.86
CA THR A 54 4.11 1.96 -11.99
C THR A 54 4.16 0.50 -11.62
N GLY A 55 4.74 0.18 -10.45
CA GLY A 55 4.82 -1.22 -10.04
C GLY A 55 5.57 -1.36 -8.75
N ALA A 56 5.74 -2.60 -8.34
CA ALA A 56 6.49 -2.91 -7.14
C ALA A 56 6.96 -4.35 -7.24
N ASN A 57 7.98 -4.68 -6.44
CA ASN A 57 8.44 -6.07 -6.36
C ASN A 57 8.98 -6.32 -4.98
N SER A 58 9.18 -7.61 -4.67
CA SER A 58 9.65 -8.03 -3.36
C SER A 58 10.39 -9.34 -3.48
N PRO A 59 11.54 -9.48 -2.81
CA PRO A 59 12.21 -10.79 -2.80
C PRO A 59 11.44 -11.82 -1.98
N ALA A 60 10.47 -11.39 -1.17
CA ALA A 60 9.68 -12.29 -0.34
C ALA A 60 8.47 -12.88 -1.05
N ALA A 61 8.16 -12.41 -2.26
CA ALA A 61 6.99 -12.85 -3.01
C ALA A 61 7.35 -13.08 -4.47
N GLU A 62 6.56 -13.89 -5.14
CA GLU A 62 6.79 -14.11 -6.57
C GLU A 62 6.44 -12.87 -7.38
N LYS A 63 5.42 -12.14 -6.93
CA LYS A 63 4.87 -11.06 -7.72
C LYS A 63 4.20 -10.06 -6.80
N VAL A 64 4.26 -8.79 -7.17
CA VAL A 64 3.52 -7.74 -6.48
C VAL A 64 2.71 -6.98 -7.51
N GLU A 65 1.41 -6.82 -7.23
CA GLU A 65 0.51 -6.09 -8.11
C GLU A 65 -0.10 -4.91 -7.38
N ILE A 66 -0.51 -3.90 -8.12
CA ILE A 66 -1.26 -2.78 -7.58
C ILE A 66 -2.73 -3.07 -7.85
N HIS A 67 -3.54 -3.03 -6.81
CA HIS A 67 -4.95 -3.37 -6.92
C HIS A 67 -5.83 -2.21 -6.46
N ALA A 68 -7.04 -2.18 -6.98
CA ALA A 68 -8.06 -1.23 -6.59
C ALA A 68 -9.37 -1.99 -6.41
N ILE A 69 -10.21 -1.48 -5.52
CA ILE A 69 -11.57 -1.98 -5.40
C ILE A 69 -12.37 -1.38 -6.54
N LYS A 70 -13.12 -2.22 -7.23
CA LYS A 70 -13.99 -1.78 -8.30
C LYS A 70 -15.42 -2.13 -7.97
N VAL A 71 -16.30 -1.17 -8.12
CA VAL A 71 -17.74 -1.38 -7.91
C VAL A 71 -18.43 -1.17 -9.24
N THR A 72 -19.15 -2.18 -9.73
CA THR A 72 -19.83 -2.12 -11.00
C THR A 72 -21.21 -2.73 -10.84
N GLY A 73 -22.25 -1.94 -11.01
CA GLY A 73 -23.60 -2.47 -10.94
C GLY A 73 -23.93 -3.18 -9.66
N GLY A 74 -23.32 -2.75 -8.54
CA GLY A 74 -23.55 -3.39 -7.26
C GLY A 74 -22.57 -4.47 -6.92
N ASP A 75 -21.75 -4.90 -7.87
CA ASP A 75 -20.72 -5.90 -7.61
C ASP A 75 -19.46 -5.24 -7.13
N ILE A 76 -18.78 -5.90 -6.21
CA ILE A 76 -17.53 -5.42 -5.66
C ILE A 76 -16.45 -6.42 -6.04
N GLY A 77 -15.39 -5.94 -6.65
CA GLY A 77 -14.28 -6.80 -7.04
C GLY A 77 -12.97 -6.07 -6.89
N MET A 78 -11.90 -6.85 -6.86
CA MET A 78 -10.55 -6.31 -6.89
C MET A 78 -10.04 -6.37 -8.31
N ARG A 79 -9.27 -5.37 -8.69
CA ARG A 79 -8.79 -5.29 -10.05
C ARG A 79 -7.34 -4.86 -10.05
N ALA A 80 -6.50 -5.64 -10.72
CA ALA A 80 -5.11 -5.27 -10.92
C ALA A 80 -5.06 -4.04 -11.83
N ARG A 81 -4.20 -3.10 -11.50
CA ARG A 81 -4.03 -1.89 -12.27
C ARG A 81 -2.65 -1.91 -12.93
N ALA A 82 -2.61 -2.45 -14.15
CA ALA A 82 -1.37 -2.53 -14.90
C ALA A 82 -0.79 -1.14 -15.18
N GLU A 83 -1.65 -0.14 -15.29
CA GLU A 83 -1.21 1.23 -15.54
C GLU A 83 -0.69 1.91 -14.27
N GLY A 84 -0.82 1.27 -13.11
CA GLY A 84 -0.35 1.83 -11.85
C GLY A 84 -1.27 2.90 -11.29
N LEU A 85 -0.72 3.74 -10.43
CA LEU A 85 -1.46 4.80 -9.78
C LEU A 85 -0.80 6.14 -10.05
N ALA A 86 -1.58 7.11 -10.50
CA ALA A 86 -1.08 8.47 -10.65
C ALA A 86 -0.86 9.08 -9.28
N VAL A 87 0.25 9.79 -9.11
CA VAL A 87 0.57 10.54 -7.90
C VAL A 87 0.82 11.99 -8.32
N PRO A 88 -0.26 12.76 -8.53
CA PRO A 88 -0.10 14.12 -9.03
C PRO A 88 0.68 15.01 -8.08
N ALA A 89 1.21 16.09 -8.61
CA ALA A 89 1.97 17.06 -7.82
C ALA A 89 1.12 17.54 -6.63
N GLY A 90 1.71 17.57 -5.46
CA GLY A 90 1.07 18.07 -4.26
C GLY A 90 0.01 17.16 -3.66
N VAL A 91 -0.13 15.95 -4.15
CA VAL A 91 -1.22 15.05 -3.73
C VAL A 91 -0.69 13.98 -2.78
N THR A 92 -1.51 13.62 -1.80
CA THR A 92 -1.27 12.50 -0.92
C THR A 92 -2.31 11.42 -1.20
N LEU A 93 -1.83 10.20 -1.43
CA LEU A 93 -2.70 9.04 -1.60
C LEU A 93 -2.46 8.09 -0.45
N THR A 94 -3.55 7.52 0.05
CA THR A 94 -3.46 6.50 1.09
C THR A 94 -3.84 5.15 0.49
N LEU A 95 -2.90 4.20 0.56
CA LEU A 95 -3.19 2.82 0.21
C LEU A 95 -3.58 2.12 1.49
N GLN A 96 -4.74 1.48 1.50
CA GLN A 96 -5.33 0.93 2.72
C GLN A 96 -6.31 -0.17 2.35
N PRO A 97 -6.64 -1.03 3.30
CA PRO A 97 -7.67 -2.03 3.04
C PRO A 97 -8.95 -1.36 2.54
N ARG A 98 -9.59 -1.98 1.57
CA ARG A 98 -10.81 -1.48 0.94
C ARG A 98 -10.55 -0.35 -0.06
N GLY A 99 -9.29 -0.01 -0.29
CA GLY A 99 -8.95 0.98 -1.28
C GLY A 99 -7.85 0.45 -2.17
N TYR A 100 -7.03 1.36 -2.66
CA TYR A 100 -5.84 0.94 -3.38
C TYR A 100 -4.92 0.19 -2.44
N HIS A 101 -4.23 -0.81 -2.94
CA HIS A 101 -3.27 -1.55 -2.14
C HIS A 101 -2.31 -2.31 -3.04
N LEU A 102 -1.19 -2.72 -2.47
CA LEU A 102 -0.34 -3.69 -3.11
C LEU A 102 -0.83 -5.08 -2.74
N LEU A 103 -0.78 -6.00 -3.68
CA LEU A 103 -1.06 -7.39 -3.40
C LEU A 103 0.21 -8.18 -3.67
N LEU A 104 0.75 -8.80 -2.62
CA LEU A 104 1.92 -9.65 -2.73
C LEU A 104 1.45 -11.07 -2.93
N LEU A 105 1.87 -11.68 -4.02
CA LEU A 105 1.40 -13.00 -4.43
C LEU A 105 2.55 -13.99 -4.36
N GLY A 106 2.24 -15.20 -3.94
CA GLY A 106 3.25 -16.25 -3.88
C GLY A 106 4.30 -15.97 -2.83
N LEU A 107 3.86 -15.65 -1.60
CA LEU A 107 4.80 -15.45 -0.50
C LEU A 107 5.56 -16.73 -0.26
N ARG A 108 6.88 -16.60 -0.13
CA ARG A 108 7.75 -17.76 0.07
C ARG A 108 7.66 -18.29 1.48
N THR A 109 7.31 -17.42 2.42
CA THR A 109 7.12 -17.77 3.82
C THR A 109 6.00 -16.92 4.35
N ALA A 110 5.12 -17.50 5.17
CA ALA A 110 4.04 -16.74 5.76
C ALA A 110 4.62 -15.68 6.71
N PRO A 111 4.30 -14.42 6.50
CA PRO A 111 4.85 -13.37 7.37
C PRO A 111 4.16 -13.38 8.73
N LEU A 112 4.95 -13.18 9.77
CA LEU A 112 4.44 -13.17 11.13
C LEU A 112 4.27 -11.74 11.62
N PRO A 113 3.25 -11.48 12.44
CA PRO A 113 3.08 -10.15 13.01
C PRO A 113 4.35 -9.70 13.74
N GLY A 114 4.73 -8.46 13.53
CA GLY A 114 5.94 -7.89 14.10
C GLY A 114 7.16 -8.02 13.22
N ALA A 115 7.12 -8.87 12.21
CA ALA A 115 8.20 -8.96 11.24
C ALA A 115 8.04 -7.85 10.20
N SER A 116 8.92 -7.80 9.23
CA SER A 116 8.79 -6.84 8.13
C SER A 116 8.95 -7.56 6.81
N LEU A 117 8.33 -6.98 5.78
CA LEU A 117 8.42 -7.47 4.41
C LEU A 117 9.10 -6.42 3.56
N PRO A 118 10.20 -6.76 2.90
CA PRO A 118 10.86 -5.80 2.01
C PRO A 118 10.08 -5.67 0.71
N VAL A 119 9.90 -4.44 0.26
CA VAL A 119 9.21 -4.14 -0.99
C VAL A 119 9.95 -2.99 -1.64
N THR A 120 10.11 -3.05 -2.96
CA THR A 120 10.64 -1.95 -3.74
C THR A 120 9.54 -1.39 -4.58
N LEU A 121 9.25 -0.11 -4.41
CA LEU A 121 8.30 0.61 -5.25
C LEU A 121 9.02 1.15 -6.47
N ILE A 122 8.33 1.14 -7.60
CA ILE A 122 8.88 1.69 -8.84
C ILE A 122 8.04 2.90 -9.23
N LEU A 123 8.66 4.07 -9.22
CA LEU A 123 8.00 5.30 -9.64
C LEU A 123 8.58 5.77 -10.96
N GLU A 124 7.72 6.31 -11.79
CA GLU A 124 8.10 6.66 -13.14
C GLU A 124 9.19 7.72 -13.17
N ARG A 125 9.07 8.75 -12.34
CA ARG A 125 10.05 9.83 -12.29
C ARG A 125 11.06 9.66 -11.17
N ALA A 126 10.58 9.37 -9.96
CA ALA A 126 11.47 9.30 -8.81
C ALA A 126 12.37 8.07 -8.82
N GLY A 127 11.94 6.99 -9.47
CA GLY A 127 12.74 5.78 -9.52
C GLY A 127 12.34 4.80 -8.42
N SER A 128 13.28 4.00 -7.96
CA SER A 128 12.99 2.94 -7.00
C SER A 128 13.08 3.44 -5.57
N ILE A 129 12.14 2.98 -4.74
CA ILE A 129 12.13 3.29 -3.31
C ILE A 129 11.99 1.98 -2.56
N ASP A 130 12.94 1.67 -1.70
CA ASP A 130 12.90 0.47 -0.88
C ASP A 130 12.15 0.74 0.41
N LEU A 131 11.26 -0.17 0.77
CA LEU A 131 10.44 -0.08 1.97
C LEU A 131 10.53 -1.36 2.77
N GLU A 132 10.29 -1.23 4.07
CA GLU A 132 10.02 -2.37 4.95
C GLU A 132 8.60 -2.22 5.45
N LEU A 133 7.72 -3.15 5.08
CA LEU A 133 6.34 -3.11 5.52
C LEU A 133 6.23 -3.83 6.85
N LEU A 134 5.78 -3.13 7.89
CA LEU A 134 5.59 -3.75 9.19
C LEU A 134 4.39 -4.68 9.10
N VAL A 135 4.58 -5.94 9.47
CA VAL A 135 3.52 -6.94 9.36
C VAL A 135 2.63 -6.88 10.60
N GLU A 136 1.34 -6.69 10.35
CA GLU A 136 0.31 -6.68 11.39
C GLU A 136 -0.40 -8.03 11.41
N ALA A 137 -1.35 -8.19 12.31
CA ALA A 137 -2.11 -9.42 12.39
C ALA A 137 -2.84 -9.70 11.07
N PRO A 138 -3.03 -10.97 10.70
CA PRO A 138 -3.75 -11.29 9.46
C PRO A 138 -5.13 -10.69 9.46
N GLY A 139 -5.62 -10.33 8.29
CA GLY A 139 -6.92 -9.72 8.19
C GLY A 139 -7.34 -9.52 6.74
N PRO A 140 -8.53 -8.96 6.56
CA PRO A 140 -9.04 -8.70 5.22
C PRO A 140 -8.19 -7.67 4.51
N ILE A 141 -8.06 -7.82 3.20
CA ILE A 141 -7.24 -6.94 2.38
C ILE A 141 -8.08 -6.07 1.48
N GLY A 142 -9.04 -6.65 0.81
CA GLY A 142 -9.84 -5.95 -0.17
C GLY A 142 -11.32 -6.20 0.02
N LYS A 143 -11.94 -6.88 -0.93
CA LYS A 143 -13.39 -7.01 -0.92
C LYS A 143 -13.93 -7.80 0.26
N GLU A 144 -13.11 -8.64 0.89
CA GLU A 144 -13.57 -9.39 2.06
C GLU A 144 -14.05 -8.44 3.16
N VAL A 145 -13.37 -7.31 3.32
CA VAL A 145 -13.75 -6.35 4.35
C VAL A 145 -15.13 -5.82 4.08
N LEU A 146 -15.39 -5.48 2.83
CA LEU A 146 -16.70 -4.93 2.46
C LEU A 146 -17.80 -5.96 2.63
N VAL A 147 -17.52 -7.20 2.28
CA VAL A 147 -18.49 -8.28 2.43
C VAL A 147 -18.82 -8.49 3.91
N GLU A 148 -17.81 -8.50 4.76
CA GLU A 148 -18.05 -8.65 6.20
C GLU A 148 -18.88 -7.53 6.76
N GLU A 149 -18.59 -6.32 6.35
CA GLU A 149 -19.36 -5.18 6.82
C GLU A 149 -20.81 -5.27 6.42
N ARG A 150 -21.06 -5.74 5.22
CA ARG A 150 -22.44 -5.91 4.79
C ARG A 150 -23.17 -6.96 5.61
N GLN A 151 -22.48 -8.03 5.93
CA GLN A 151 -23.10 -9.10 6.71
C GLN A 151 -23.43 -8.65 8.11
N ARG A 152 -22.65 -7.74 8.64
CA ARG A 152 -22.93 -7.24 9.96
C ARG A 152 -24.03 -6.21 9.98
N GLY A 153 -24.17 -5.52 8.89
CA GLY A 153 -25.12 -4.46 8.79
C GLY A 153 -26.49 -4.94 8.57
#